data_07440af158d138fe4545f8ad0ba87fba
#
_entry.id   07440af158d138fe4545f8ad0ba87fba
#
_cell.length_a   1.000
_cell.length_b   1.000
_cell.length_c   1.000
_cell.angle_alpha   90.00
_cell.angle_beta   90.00
_cell.angle_gamma   90.00
#
_symmetry.space_group_name_H-M   'P 1'
#
loop_
_entity.id
_entity.type
_entity.pdbx_description
1 polymer ?
#
loop_
_entity_poly.entity_id
_entity_poly.type
_entity_poly.pdbx_seq_one_letter_code
_entity_poly.pdbx_strand_id
1 'polypeptide(L)'
;MTYLKSFDHDVFISYAHVDNLPNREGEKGWVEQFAKQLSTRLLKRFGESVEVWHDPQLRRSQLFDTVIEKAVHSAGVIVALISNRYLRSDYCQQELRWFCDKVEQEPGGLVVDDYVRVFPVLLYNILPDSWPDACQGVSAFPFYDASGTEFGEPLEPDSKAFGRQLRRLVDELYEVLTRLGQREAEPESADAEA
;
A
#
# COMPACT_ATOMS: atom_id res chain seq x y z
N MET A 1 -5.69 -12.77 -10.91
CA MET A 1 -6.44 -11.95 -11.89
C MET A 1 -6.72 -10.63 -11.21
N THR A 2 -6.26 -9.52 -11.76
CA THR A 2 -6.39 -8.18 -11.21
C THR A 2 -7.81 -7.62 -11.43
N TYR A 3 -8.26 -6.75 -10.55
CA TYR A 3 -9.46 -5.97 -10.72
C TYR A 3 -9.26 -4.89 -11.81
N LEU A 4 -8.12 -4.19 -11.74
CA LEU A 4 -7.68 -3.23 -12.74
C LEU A 4 -7.02 -3.96 -13.93
N LYS A 5 -7.49 -3.72 -15.16
CA LYS A 5 -7.02 -4.44 -16.34
C LYS A 5 -5.68 -3.95 -16.88
N SER A 6 -5.35 -2.69 -16.63
CA SER A 6 -4.10 -2.06 -17.08
C SER A 6 -2.92 -2.30 -16.13
N PHE A 7 -3.15 -3.02 -15.03
CA PHE A 7 -2.13 -3.26 -14.00
C PHE A 7 -1.94 -4.76 -13.73
N ASP A 8 -0.71 -5.17 -13.44
CA ASP A 8 -0.41 -6.54 -13.00
C ASP A 8 -0.78 -6.76 -11.52
N HIS A 9 -0.80 -5.67 -10.73
CA HIS A 9 -1.17 -5.67 -9.32
C HIS A 9 -2.12 -4.51 -9.02
N ASP A 10 -3.20 -4.77 -8.31
CA ASP A 10 -4.12 -3.70 -7.89
C ASP A 10 -3.50 -2.89 -6.75
N VAL A 11 -2.87 -3.59 -5.80
CA VAL A 11 -2.26 -3.02 -4.60
C VAL A 11 -0.84 -3.54 -4.43
N PHE A 12 0.13 -2.64 -4.25
CA PHE A 12 1.50 -2.94 -3.85
C PHE A 12 1.70 -2.56 -2.39
N ILE A 13 2.23 -3.48 -1.56
CA ILE A 13 2.59 -3.20 -0.17
C ILE A 13 4.10 -3.01 -0.07
N SER A 14 4.52 -1.77 0.22
CA SER A 14 5.91 -1.41 0.50
C SER A 14 6.17 -1.45 2.01
N TYR A 15 7.22 -2.15 2.45
CA TYR A 15 7.54 -2.31 3.87
C TYR A 15 9.01 -2.61 4.12
N ALA A 16 9.51 -2.31 5.30
CA ALA A 16 10.84 -2.73 5.71
C ALA A 16 10.83 -4.19 6.19
N HIS A 17 11.74 -5.01 5.68
CA HIS A 17 11.77 -6.45 5.95
C HIS A 17 11.71 -6.83 7.43
N VAL A 18 12.36 -6.04 8.29
CA VAL A 18 12.36 -6.28 9.74
C VAL A 18 10.96 -6.22 10.35
N ASP A 19 10.04 -5.45 9.75
CA ASP A 19 8.66 -5.30 10.22
C ASP A 19 7.82 -6.56 9.95
N ASN A 20 8.33 -7.49 9.14
CA ASN A 20 7.72 -8.78 8.88
C ASN A 20 8.41 -9.95 9.61
N LEU A 21 9.39 -9.68 10.47
CA LEU A 21 9.99 -10.74 11.27
C LEU A 21 8.97 -11.24 12.30
N PRO A 22 8.78 -12.55 12.43
CA PRO A 22 7.88 -13.10 13.43
C PRO A 22 8.43 -12.86 14.85
N ASN A 23 7.55 -12.57 15.80
CA ASN A 23 7.94 -12.38 17.21
C ASN A 23 8.32 -13.71 17.88
N ARG A 24 7.81 -14.84 17.37
CA ARG A 24 8.07 -16.19 17.88
C ARG A 24 8.31 -17.14 16.72
N GLU A 25 9.13 -18.16 16.99
CA GLU A 25 9.40 -19.22 16.02
C GLU A 25 8.10 -19.94 15.61
N GLY A 26 7.89 -20.07 14.30
CA GLY A 26 6.68 -20.69 13.73
C GLY A 26 5.48 -19.78 13.54
N GLU A 27 5.53 -18.54 14.00
CA GLU A 27 4.50 -17.53 13.71
C GLU A 27 4.72 -16.86 12.36
N LYS A 28 3.63 -16.34 11.80
CA LYS A 28 3.70 -15.50 10.60
C LYS A 28 4.07 -14.08 10.96
N GLY A 29 4.87 -13.43 10.12
CA GLY A 29 5.19 -12.04 10.28
C GLY A 29 3.96 -11.14 10.22
N TRP A 30 4.07 -9.95 10.80
CA TRP A 30 2.96 -9.00 10.88
C TRP A 30 2.47 -8.59 9.48
N VAL A 31 3.39 -8.31 8.57
CA VAL A 31 3.05 -7.89 7.20
C VAL A 31 2.35 -9.01 6.42
N GLU A 32 2.78 -10.26 6.58
CA GLU A 32 2.11 -11.41 5.95
C GLU A 32 0.67 -11.54 6.43
N GLN A 33 0.42 -11.37 7.73
CA GLN A 33 -0.91 -11.42 8.31
C GLN A 33 -1.77 -10.25 7.85
N PHE A 34 -1.20 -9.04 7.78
CA PHE A 34 -1.85 -7.83 7.26
C PHE A 34 -2.27 -8.04 5.79
N ALA A 35 -1.33 -8.43 4.92
CA ALA A 35 -1.58 -8.64 3.50
C ALA A 35 -2.68 -9.68 3.25
N LYS A 36 -2.64 -10.81 3.98
CA LYS A 36 -3.67 -11.85 3.90
C LYS A 36 -5.05 -11.33 4.28
N GLN A 37 -5.15 -10.58 5.39
CA GLN A 37 -6.43 -10.04 5.84
C GLN A 37 -6.93 -8.93 4.91
N LEU A 38 -6.03 -8.09 4.37
CA LEU A 38 -6.34 -7.06 3.39
C LEU A 38 -6.94 -7.70 2.13
N SER A 39 -6.24 -8.67 1.52
CA SER A 39 -6.72 -9.39 0.32
C SER A 39 -8.08 -10.03 0.55
N THR A 40 -8.27 -10.68 1.71
CA THR A 40 -9.55 -11.33 2.05
C THR A 40 -10.70 -10.33 2.16
N ARG A 41 -10.45 -9.15 2.73
CA ARG A 41 -11.49 -8.12 2.89
C ARG A 41 -11.79 -7.41 1.57
N LEU A 42 -10.78 -7.16 0.75
CA LEU A 42 -10.96 -6.61 -0.60
C LEU A 42 -11.77 -7.58 -1.47
N LEU A 43 -11.43 -8.87 -1.48
CA LEU A 43 -12.21 -9.90 -2.18
C LEU A 43 -13.69 -9.88 -1.75
N LYS A 44 -13.97 -9.80 -0.45
CA LYS A 44 -15.36 -9.73 0.07
C LYS A 44 -16.05 -8.43 -0.31
N ARG A 45 -15.32 -7.32 -0.40
CA ARG A 45 -15.87 -5.99 -0.70
C ARG A 45 -16.18 -5.83 -2.18
N PHE A 46 -15.31 -6.32 -3.06
CA PHE A 46 -15.47 -6.25 -4.52
C PHE A 46 -16.36 -7.38 -5.08
N GLY A 47 -16.41 -8.54 -4.40
CA GLY A 47 -17.04 -9.75 -4.93
C GLY A 47 -16.19 -10.47 -5.98
N GLU A 48 -15.01 -9.95 -6.30
CA GLU A 48 -14.05 -10.49 -7.24
C GLU A 48 -12.61 -10.31 -6.73
N SER A 49 -11.65 -10.95 -7.40
CA SER A 49 -10.25 -10.94 -6.98
C SER A 49 -9.63 -9.55 -7.13
N VAL A 50 -8.96 -9.10 -6.08
CA VAL A 50 -8.08 -7.93 -6.04
C VAL A 50 -6.67 -8.42 -5.73
N GLU A 51 -5.73 -8.17 -6.65
CA GLU A 51 -4.36 -8.65 -6.53
C GLU A 51 -3.54 -7.75 -5.61
N VAL A 52 -3.19 -8.30 -4.44
CA VAL A 52 -2.35 -7.60 -3.44
C VAL A 52 -0.95 -8.21 -3.49
N TRP A 53 0.01 -7.43 -3.94
CA TRP A 53 1.40 -7.85 -4.02
C TRP A 53 2.21 -7.37 -2.82
N HIS A 54 3.03 -8.24 -2.26
CA HIS A 54 4.08 -7.94 -1.29
C HIS A 54 5.20 -8.95 -1.47
N ASP A 55 6.45 -8.56 -1.27
CA ASP A 55 7.58 -9.49 -1.36
C ASP A 55 7.76 -10.27 -0.05
N PRO A 56 7.47 -11.57 -0.01
CA PRO A 56 7.66 -12.39 1.19
C PRO A 56 9.13 -12.74 1.46
N GLN A 57 10.03 -12.54 0.49
CA GLN A 57 11.42 -13.01 0.55
C GLN A 57 12.41 -11.99 -0.01
N LEU A 58 12.69 -10.92 0.73
CA LEU A 58 13.77 -9.99 0.39
C LEU A 58 15.15 -10.70 0.41
N ARG A 59 15.44 -11.46 -0.64
CA ARG A 59 16.81 -11.86 -0.95
C ARG A 59 17.43 -10.76 -1.82
N ARG A 60 18.31 -9.98 -1.21
CA ARG A 60 19.10 -8.95 -1.90
C ARG A 60 19.94 -9.58 -3.02
N SER A 61 19.45 -9.50 -4.25
CA SER A 61 20.23 -9.71 -5.45
C SER A 61 19.77 -8.74 -6.51
N GLN A 62 20.65 -8.29 -7.41
CA GLN A 62 20.32 -7.35 -8.50
C GLN A 62 19.15 -7.81 -9.40
N LEU A 63 18.88 -9.11 -9.46
CA LEU A 63 17.73 -9.66 -10.17
C LEU A 63 16.41 -9.37 -9.45
N PHE A 64 16.43 -9.22 -8.12
CA PHE A 64 15.23 -8.90 -7.35
C PHE A 64 14.85 -7.43 -7.43
N ASP A 65 15.83 -6.53 -7.52
CA ASP A 65 15.56 -5.10 -7.68
C ASP A 65 14.71 -4.85 -8.94
N THR A 66 15.04 -5.52 -10.04
CA THR A 66 14.27 -5.44 -11.30
C THR A 66 12.84 -6.00 -11.16
N VAL A 67 12.65 -7.08 -10.38
CA VAL A 67 11.32 -7.68 -10.17
C VAL A 67 10.45 -6.74 -9.35
N ILE A 68 10.99 -6.15 -8.28
CA ILE A 68 10.25 -5.24 -7.41
C ILE A 68 9.96 -3.93 -8.13
N GLU A 69 10.94 -3.35 -8.83
CA GLU A 69 10.74 -2.16 -9.66
C GLU A 69 9.60 -2.38 -10.66
N LYS A 70 9.60 -3.52 -11.35
CA LYS A 70 8.53 -3.89 -12.28
C LYS A 70 7.18 -4.03 -11.56
N ALA A 71 7.14 -4.66 -10.38
CA ALA A 71 5.91 -4.81 -9.60
C ALA A 71 5.36 -3.46 -9.14
N VAL A 72 6.23 -2.53 -8.70
CA VAL A 72 5.85 -1.15 -8.36
C VAL A 72 5.27 -0.42 -9.57
N HIS A 73 5.96 -0.51 -10.73
CA HIS A 73 5.51 0.14 -11.96
C HIS A 73 4.21 -0.44 -12.52
N SER A 74 3.87 -1.67 -12.17
CA SER A 74 2.63 -2.31 -12.61
C SER A 74 1.51 -2.31 -11.56
N ALA A 75 1.64 -1.52 -10.50
CA ALA A 75 0.64 -1.44 -9.43
C ALA A 75 -0.33 -0.25 -9.60
N GLY A 76 -1.60 -0.48 -9.28
CA GLY A 76 -2.63 0.57 -9.27
C GLY A 76 -2.49 1.56 -8.13
N VAL A 77 -2.24 1.07 -6.91
CA VAL A 77 -2.04 1.85 -5.69
C VAL A 77 -0.89 1.30 -4.86
N ILE A 78 -0.32 2.13 -3.98
CA ILE A 78 0.72 1.71 -3.03
C ILE A 78 0.25 1.90 -1.58
N VAL A 79 0.43 0.86 -0.76
CA VAL A 79 0.27 0.90 0.70
C VAL A 79 1.65 0.89 1.33
N ALA A 80 2.06 2.01 1.93
CA ALA A 80 3.36 2.16 2.56
C ALA A 80 3.27 1.89 4.08
N LEU A 81 3.89 0.81 4.55
CA LEU A 81 3.92 0.47 5.98
C LEU A 81 5.05 1.23 6.67
N ILE A 82 4.72 2.41 7.21
CA ILE A 82 5.69 3.36 7.74
C ILE A 82 6.09 2.96 9.16
N SER A 83 7.37 2.62 9.31
CA SER A 83 8.06 2.38 10.56
C SER A 83 9.36 3.20 10.62
N ASN A 84 10.02 3.25 11.77
CA ASN A 84 11.34 3.87 11.88
C ASN A 84 12.37 3.21 10.95
N ARG A 85 12.21 1.90 10.67
CA ARG A 85 13.08 1.17 9.75
C ARG A 85 12.77 1.49 8.30
N TYR A 86 11.48 1.63 7.97
CA TYR A 86 11.02 2.08 6.67
C TYR A 86 11.64 3.44 6.31
N LEU A 87 11.58 4.41 7.23
CA LEU A 87 12.11 5.77 7.01
C LEU A 87 13.64 5.79 6.78
N ARG A 88 14.36 4.81 7.33
CA ARG A 88 15.82 4.67 7.17
C ARG A 88 16.23 3.75 6.03
N SER A 89 15.28 3.17 5.32
CA SER A 89 15.53 2.24 4.22
C SER A 89 15.54 2.99 2.91
N ASP A 90 16.71 3.19 2.32
CA ASP A 90 16.84 3.78 0.98
C ASP A 90 16.00 3.03 -0.06
N TYR A 91 15.87 1.73 0.13
CA TYR A 91 15.10 0.86 -0.75
C TYR A 91 13.59 1.13 -0.67
N CYS A 92 13.01 1.21 0.55
CA CYS A 92 11.60 1.55 0.73
C CYS A 92 11.28 2.96 0.19
N GLN A 93 12.20 3.90 0.40
CA GLN A 93 12.08 5.25 -0.16
C GLN A 93 12.14 5.22 -1.70
N GLN A 94 12.95 4.34 -2.26
CA GLN A 94 13.06 4.18 -3.71
C GLN A 94 11.79 3.56 -4.32
N GLU A 95 11.20 2.54 -3.70
CA GLU A 95 9.91 1.96 -4.12
C GLU A 95 8.81 3.04 -4.20
N LEU A 96 8.74 3.87 -3.17
CA LEU A 96 7.75 4.95 -3.11
C LEU A 96 7.99 6.00 -4.20
N ARG A 97 9.26 6.38 -4.46
CA ARG A 97 9.63 7.28 -5.57
C ARG A 97 9.25 6.67 -6.93
N TRP A 98 9.62 5.43 -7.20
CA TRP A 98 9.26 4.74 -8.45
C TRP A 98 7.77 4.75 -8.71
N PHE A 99 6.97 4.51 -7.65
CA PHE A 99 5.52 4.57 -7.77
C PHE A 99 5.05 5.98 -8.12
N CYS A 100 5.51 7.00 -7.42
CA CYS A 100 5.11 8.39 -7.67
C CYS A 100 5.52 8.87 -9.06
N ASP A 101 6.78 8.64 -9.46
CA ASP A 101 7.30 9.02 -10.77
C ASP A 101 6.49 8.38 -11.91
N LYS A 102 6.09 7.13 -11.73
CA LYS A 102 5.25 6.41 -12.68
C LYS A 102 3.85 7.00 -12.77
N VAL A 103 3.18 7.20 -11.65
CA VAL A 103 1.79 7.68 -11.66
C VAL A 103 1.67 9.13 -12.12
N GLU A 104 2.71 9.96 -11.97
CA GLU A 104 2.75 11.32 -12.52
C GLU A 104 2.71 11.33 -14.07
N GLN A 105 3.14 10.23 -14.70
CA GLN A 105 3.12 10.05 -16.15
C GLN A 105 1.81 9.44 -16.65
N GLU A 106 0.94 8.98 -15.75
CA GLU A 106 -0.35 8.39 -16.11
C GLU A 106 -1.46 9.43 -16.17
N PRO A 107 -2.49 9.20 -17.01
CA PRO A 107 -3.69 10.02 -16.98
C PRO A 107 -4.33 10.00 -15.60
N GLY A 108 -4.49 11.18 -14.98
CA GLY A 108 -5.04 11.33 -13.63
C GLY A 108 -3.99 11.42 -12.52
N GLY A 109 -2.73 11.05 -12.76
CA GLY A 109 -1.64 11.26 -11.82
C GLY A 109 -1.82 10.57 -10.46
N LEU A 110 -1.24 11.19 -9.43
CA LEU A 110 -1.26 10.70 -8.05
C LEU A 110 -2.64 10.83 -7.39
N VAL A 111 -3.48 11.75 -7.85
CA VAL A 111 -4.81 12.02 -7.30
C VAL A 111 -5.88 11.67 -8.32
N VAL A 112 -6.79 10.80 -7.96
CA VAL A 112 -7.93 10.36 -8.78
C VAL A 112 -9.23 10.79 -8.10
N ASP A 113 -9.93 11.80 -8.66
CA ASP A 113 -11.20 12.32 -8.12
C ASP A 113 -11.16 12.59 -6.61
N ASP A 114 -10.18 13.38 -6.15
CA ASP A 114 -9.92 13.71 -4.74
C ASP A 114 -9.33 12.58 -3.87
N TYR A 115 -9.06 11.41 -4.43
CA TYR A 115 -8.43 10.28 -3.73
C TYR A 115 -6.97 10.12 -4.14
N VAL A 116 -6.09 9.96 -3.16
CA VAL A 116 -4.66 9.75 -3.38
C VAL A 116 -4.37 8.26 -3.56
N ARG A 117 -3.46 7.92 -4.47
CA ARG A 117 -3.06 6.53 -4.75
C ARG A 117 -1.97 5.99 -3.80
N VAL A 118 -1.56 6.79 -2.82
CA VAL A 118 -0.60 6.43 -1.75
C VAL A 118 -1.33 6.33 -0.43
N PHE A 119 -1.19 5.20 0.26
CA PHE A 119 -1.86 4.89 1.54
C PHE A 119 -0.85 4.69 2.66
N PRO A 120 -0.55 5.73 3.46
CA PRO A 120 0.35 5.60 4.60
C PRO A 120 -0.28 4.80 5.73
N VAL A 121 0.31 3.68 6.10
CA VAL A 121 -0.05 2.85 7.25
C VAL A 121 1.03 3.00 8.31
N LEU A 122 0.70 3.56 9.45
CA LEU A 122 1.67 3.83 10.53
C LEU A 122 1.73 2.63 11.47
N LEU A 123 2.90 2.01 11.58
CA LEU A 123 3.15 0.92 12.54
C LEU A 123 3.54 1.42 13.93
N TYR A 124 3.94 2.69 14.02
CA TYR A 124 4.33 3.38 15.26
C TYR A 124 3.85 4.82 15.23
N ASN A 125 3.84 5.49 16.38
CA ASN A 125 3.51 6.89 16.51
C ASN A 125 4.65 7.77 15.95
N ILE A 126 4.69 7.95 14.65
CA ILE A 126 5.69 8.71 13.91
C ILE A 126 5.09 10.08 13.57
N LEU A 127 5.81 11.15 13.93
CA LEU A 127 5.36 12.51 13.66
C LEU A 127 5.24 12.77 12.15
N PRO A 128 4.22 13.51 11.70
CA PRO A 128 3.98 13.79 10.28
C PRO A 128 5.19 14.41 9.55
N ASP A 129 5.93 15.29 10.21
CA ASP A 129 7.12 15.94 9.64
C ASP A 129 8.25 14.96 9.25
N SER A 130 8.18 13.72 9.77
CA SER A 130 9.14 12.66 9.46
C SER A 130 8.66 11.72 8.36
N TRP A 131 7.44 11.88 7.86
CA TRP A 131 6.92 11.01 6.83
C TRP A 131 7.59 11.31 5.47
N PRO A 132 7.63 10.31 4.56
CA PRO A 132 8.06 10.56 3.18
C PRO A 132 7.26 11.67 2.51
N ASP A 133 7.87 12.43 1.62
CA ASP A 133 7.23 13.57 0.93
C ASP A 133 5.92 13.18 0.25
N ALA A 134 5.87 12.01 -0.39
CA ALA A 134 4.67 11.49 -1.03
C ALA A 134 3.53 11.16 -0.07
N CYS A 135 3.79 11.10 1.24
CA CYS A 135 2.81 10.86 2.30
C CYS A 135 2.40 12.14 3.02
N GLN A 136 3.03 13.28 2.72
CA GLN A 136 2.70 14.56 3.34
C GLN A 136 1.33 15.05 2.90
N GLY A 137 0.53 15.53 3.86
CA GLY A 137 -0.83 16.00 3.59
C GLY A 137 -1.85 14.90 3.27
N VAL A 138 -1.45 13.62 3.29
CA VAL A 138 -2.33 12.47 3.07
C VAL A 138 -2.83 11.92 4.41
N SER A 139 -4.09 11.50 4.46
CA SER A 139 -4.64 10.82 5.65
C SER A 139 -3.94 9.48 5.88
N ALA A 140 -3.38 9.29 7.07
CA ALA A 140 -2.72 8.04 7.43
C ALA A 140 -3.64 7.11 8.24
N PHE A 141 -3.30 5.83 8.21
CA PHE A 141 -4.00 4.78 8.94
C PHE A 141 -3.13 4.31 10.12
N PRO A 142 -3.48 4.70 11.38
CA PRO A 142 -2.72 4.29 12.55
C PRO A 142 -2.98 2.82 12.90
N PHE A 143 -2.00 1.96 12.65
CA PHE A 143 -2.00 0.56 13.05
C PHE A 143 -1.10 0.32 14.27
N TYR A 144 -1.09 1.27 15.20
CA TYR A 144 -0.35 1.18 16.45
C TYR A 144 -1.22 1.52 17.67
N ASP A 145 -0.80 1.02 18.82
CA ASP A 145 -1.36 1.36 20.13
C ASP A 145 -0.32 2.17 20.92
N ALA A 146 -0.65 3.40 21.28
CA ALA A 146 0.19 4.28 22.06
C ALA A 146 -0.17 4.27 23.56
N SER A 147 -1.03 3.38 24.04
CA SER A 147 -1.48 3.35 25.43
C SER A 147 -0.37 3.00 26.44
N GLY A 148 0.67 2.30 25.99
CA GLY A 148 1.77 1.84 26.85
C GLY A 148 3.08 2.62 26.70
N THR A 149 3.34 3.21 25.55
CA THR A 149 4.58 3.94 25.25
C THR A 149 4.34 5.12 24.33
N GLU A 150 5.21 6.12 24.38
CA GLU A 150 5.14 7.30 23.50
C GLU A 150 5.21 6.92 22.00
N PHE A 151 6.02 5.90 21.67
CA PHE A 151 6.21 5.44 20.29
C PHE A 151 5.10 4.51 19.81
N GLY A 152 4.35 3.90 20.74
CA GLY A 152 3.37 2.89 20.42
C GLY A 152 4.00 1.56 19.98
N GLU A 153 3.15 0.58 19.76
CA GLU A 153 3.51 -0.73 19.21
C GLU A 153 2.49 -1.12 18.11
N PRO A 154 2.89 -1.90 17.10
CA PRO A 154 1.96 -2.34 16.08
C PRO A 154 0.78 -3.10 16.69
N LEU A 155 -0.42 -2.81 16.20
CA LEU A 155 -1.64 -3.51 16.62
C LEU A 155 -1.53 -5.01 16.30
N GLU A 156 -1.90 -5.85 17.25
CA GLU A 156 -1.99 -7.28 17.01
C GLU A 156 -3.02 -7.59 15.91
N PRO A 157 -2.67 -8.41 14.88
CA PRO A 157 -3.53 -8.65 13.72
C PRO A 157 -4.89 -9.28 14.02
N ASP A 158 -5.07 -9.91 15.20
CA ASP A 158 -6.34 -10.48 15.68
C ASP A 158 -7.15 -9.52 16.56
N SER A 159 -6.61 -8.33 16.88
CA SER A 159 -7.25 -7.36 17.75
C SER A 159 -8.43 -6.65 17.06
N LYS A 160 -9.41 -6.23 17.88
CA LYS A 160 -10.52 -5.40 17.39
C LYS A 160 -10.06 -4.05 16.83
N ALA A 161 -8.99 -3.48 17.39
CA ALA A 161 -8.41 -2.22 16.94
C ALA A 161 -7.84 -2.36 15.52
N PHE A 162 -7.03 -3.39 15.27
CA PHE A 162 -6.55 -3.74 13.95
C PHE A 162 -7.70 -3.92 12.95
N GLY A 163 -8.71 -4.70 13.33
CA GLY A 163 -9.88 -4.94 12.49
C GLY A 163 -10.66 -3.67 12.11
N ARG A 164 -10.71 -2.66 12.99
CA ARG A 164 -11.31 -1.35 12.69
C ARG A 164 -10.48 -0.54 11.69
N GLN A 165 -9.16 -0.46 11.91
CA GLN A 165 -8.27 0.27 11.00
C GLN A 165 -8.23 -0.37 9.62
N LEU A 166 -8.18 -1.71 9.57
CA LEU A 166 -8.19 -2.43 8.30
C LEU A 166 -9.49 -2.21 7.52
N ARG A 167 -10.63 -2.07 8.20
CA ARG A 167 -11.91 -1.74 7.53
C ARG A 167 -11.85 -0.36 6.89
N ARG A 168 -11.34 0.64 7.61
CA ARG A 168 -11.18 2.01 7.06
C ARG A 168 -10.27 2.00 5.83
N LEU A 169 -9.14 1.31 5.90
CA LEU A 169 -8.23 1.19 4.76
C LEU A 169 -8.90 0.49 3.57
N VAL A 170 -9.65 -0.58 3.80
CA VAL A 170 -10.39 -1.29 2.74
C VAL A 170 -11.44 -0.41 2.10
N ASP A 171 -12.17 0.40 2.88
CA ASP A 171 -13.19 1.30 2.34
C ASP A 171 -12.56 2.38 1.44
N GLU A 172 -11.42 2.97 1.84
CA GLU A 172 -10.67 3.94 1.02
C GLU A 172 -10.06 3.31 -0.24
N LEU A 173 -9.45 2.13 -0.12
CA LEU A 173 -8.93 1.39 -1.28
C LEU A 173 -10.04 1.03 -2.27
N TYR A 174 -11.21 0.65 -1.76
CA TYR A 174 -12.38 0.36 -2.61
C TYR A 174 -12.76 1.56 -3.46
N GLU A 175 -12.82 2.75 -2.87
CA GLU A 175 -13.17 3.98 -3.59
C GLU A 175 -12.14 4.29 -4.70
N VAL A 176 -10.84 4.26 -4.38
CA VAL A 176 -9.80 4.57 -5.37
C VAL A 176 -9.74 3.54 -6.49
N LEU A 177 -9.74 2.24 -6.16
CA LEU A 177 -9.69 1.18 -7.16
C LEU A 177 -10.93 1.19 -8.07
N THR A 178 -12.11 1.46 -7.51
CA THR A 178 -13.35 1.58 -8.31
C THR A 178 -13.24 2.72 -9.32
N ARG A 179 -12.72 3.89 -8.91
CA ARG A 179 -12.53 5.04 -9.81
C ARG A 179 -11.50 4.77 -10.90
N LEU A 180 -10.39 4.13 -10.54
CA LEU A 180 -9.40 3.69 -11.53
C LEU A 180 -10.02 2.73 -12.54
N GLY A 181 -10.78 1.72 -12.10
CA GLY A 181 -11.46 0.78 -12.99
C GLY A 181 -12.52 1.44 -13.88
N GLN A 182 -13.23 2.46 -13.39
CA GLN A 182 -14.17 3.24 -14.19
C GLN A 182 -13.46 4.02 -15.30
N ARG A 183 -12.33 4.66 -15.00
CA ARG A 183 -11.51 5.37 -16.01
C ARG A 183 -10.95 4.44 -17.08
N GLU A 184 -10.56 3.20 -16.72
CA GLU A 184 -10.17 2.19 -17.70
C GLU A 184 -11.31 1.76 -18.63
N ALA A 185 -12.55 1.83 -18.15
CA ALA A 185 -13.73 1.44 -18.91
C ALA A 185 -14.27 2.56 -19.82
N GLU A 186 -13.93 3.83 -19.56
CA GLU A 186 -14.27 4.96 -20.41
C GLU A 186 -13.23 5.05 -21.54
N PRO A 187 -13.60 4.77 -22.82
CA PRO A 187 -12.66 4.96 -23.91
C PRO A 187 -12.33 6.45 -24.04
N GLU A 188 -11.08 6.78 -24.40
CA GLU A 188 -10.63 8.11 -24.80
C GLU A 188 -11.50 8.63 -25.97
N SER A 189 -12.66 9.14 -25.69
CA SER A 189 -13.56 9.73 -26.66
C SER A 189 -13.85 11.19 -26.32
N ALA A 190 -12.83 12.04 -26.34
CA ALA A 190 -13.04 13.48 -26.34
C ALA A 190 -11.88 14.32 -26.88
N ASP A 191 -11.03 13.84 -27.81
CA ASP A 191 -10.08 14.72 -28.52
C ASP A 191 -9.99 14.39 -30.03
N ALA A 192 -11.13 14.20 -30.68
CA ALA A 192 -11.20 14.12 -32.13
C ALA A 192 -12.39 14.92 -32.68
N GLU A 193 -12.48 16.20 -32.30
CA GLU A 193 -13.25 17.21 -33.05
C GLU A 193 -12.84 18.61 -32.57
N ALA A 194 -11.79 19.16 -33.16
CA ALA A 194 -11.60 20.60 -33.35
C ALA A 194 -10.63 20.84 -34.50
#